data_dc56b6531a3353710237011687bbb30e
#
_entry.id   dc56b6531a3353710237011687bbb30e
#
_cell.length_a   1.000
_cell.length_b   1.000
_cell.length_c   1.000
_cell.angle_alpha   90.00
_cell.angle_beta   90.00
_cell.angle_gamma   90.00
#
_symmetry.space_group_name_H-M   'P 1'
#
loop_
_entity.id
_entity.type
_entity.pdbx_description
1 polymer ?
#
loop_
_entity_poly.entity_id
_entity_poly.type
_entity_poly.pdbx_seq_one_letter_code
_entity_poly.pdbx_strand_id
1 'polypeptide(L)'
;MFELELHPKWKKRLEEAKLTSVEALLQLDLQEKLEFLPGIGGGYYQVADDLRVFLYCDLQISWHRILRSFVMFQWPCSLSEREQRGIEMLHQAGFQIAEVMAWGNRKVLRLPRQGVLLLRALAGLPLPRFLRQELDEKVRRRTILAAEETLQALQEGGFFWPDCLPENFFVQADGSIALIHVHSVRRQRLNALQAQQQFEFFYSRL
;
A
#
# COMPACT_ATOMS: atom_id res chain seq x y z
N MET A 1 -18.99 14.20 7.82
CA MET A 1 -19.51 12.82 7.98
C MET A 1 -18.30 11.89 7.91
N PHE A 2 -18.18 10.96 8.84
CA PHE A 2 -17.14 9.94 8.83
C PHE A 2 -17.78 8.67 8.27
N GLU A 3 -17.14 8.07 7.30
CA GLU A 3 -17.55 6.79 6.73
C GLU A 3 -16.36 5.85 6.87
N LEU A 4 -16.53 4.80 7.67
CA LEU A 4 -15.59 3.68 7.73
C LEU A 4 -16.28 2.46 7.13
N GLU A 5 -15.67 1.89 6.12
CA GLU A 5 -16.12 0.67 5.47
C GLU A 5 -15.27 -0.49 5.98
N LEU A 6 -15.94 -1.51 6.52
CA LEU A 6 -15.30 -2.72 7.03
C LEU A 6 -15.44 -3.83 5.99
N HIS A 7 -14.32 -4.47 5.65
CA HIS A 7 -14.37 -5.62 4.77
C HIS A 7 -15.13 -6.78 5.45
N PRO A 8 -16.12 -7.42 4.78
CA PRO A 8 -17.02 -8.40 5.40
C PRO A 8 -16.31 -9.53 6.15
N LYS A 9 -15.20 -10.04 5.60
CA LYS A 9 -14.38 -11.09 6.22
C LYS A 9 -13.83 -10.70 7.59
N TRP A 10 -13.52 -9.41 7.81
CA TRP A 10 -12.86 -8.89 9.00
C TRP A 10 -13.80 -8.20 9.97
N LYS A 11 -15.04 -7.93 9.55
CA LYS A 11 -16.01 -7.14 10.30
C LYS A 11 -16.16 -7.59 11.74
N LYS A 12 -16.43 -8.87 11.98
CA LYS A 12 -16.61 -9.42 13.32
C LYS A 12 -15.38 -9.21 14.21
N ARG A 13 -14.18 -9.48 13.69
CA ARG A 13 -12.92 -9.31 14.45
C ARG A 13 -12.64 -7.84 14.79
N LEU A 14 -12.96 -6.93 13.88
CA LEU A 14 -12.81 -5.49 14.10
C LEU A 14 -13.84 -4.96 15.10
N GLU A 15 -15.06 -5.50 15.10
CA GLU A 15 -16.09 -5.20 16.09
C GLU A 15 -15.66 -5.66 17.49
N GLU A 16 -15.16 -6.88 17.63
CA GLU A 16 -14.63 -7.41 18.88
C GLU A 16 -13.45 -6.58 19.41
N ALA A 17 -12.59 -6.09 18.52
CA ALA A 17 -11.47 -5.21 18.85
C ALA A 17 -11.88 -3.73 19.03
N LYS A 18 -13.14 -3.37 18.85
CA LYS A 18 -13.67 -1.99 18.90
C LYS A 18 -13.03 -1.04 17.87
N LEU A 19 -12.58 -1.57 16.73
CA LEU A 19 -11.95 -0.84 15.62
C LEU A 19 -12.95 -0.54 14.50
N THR A 20 -14.10 0.03 14.85
CA THR A 20 -15.24 0.23 13.94
C THR A 20 -15.48 1.69 13.57
N SER A 21 -14.60 2.60 13.98
CA SER A 21 -14.69 4.01 13.61
C SER A 21 -13.32 4.58 13.23
N VAL A 22 -13.32 5.64 12.43
CA VAL A 22 -12.09 6.34 12.04
C VAL A 22 -11.38 6.91 13.28
N GLU A 23 -12.15 7.40 14.26
CA GLU A 23 -11.62 7.92 15.51
C GLU A 23 -10.89 6.83 16.30
N ALA A 24 -11.48 5.64 16.41
CA ALA A 24 -10.86 4.52 17.10
C ALA A 24 -9.53 4.11 16.43
N LEU A 25 -9.48 4.10 15.10
CA LEU A 25 -8.25 3.80 14.36
C LEU A 25 -7.18 4.88 14.55
N LEU A 26 -7.55 6.16 14.55
CA LEU A 26 -6.60 7.26 14.74
C LEU A 26 -6.05 7.36 16.17
N GLN A 27 -6.72 6.76 17.16
CA GLN A 27 -6.30 6.71 18.56
C GLN A 27 -5.42 5.50 18.89
N LEU A 28 -5.16 4.60 17.93
CA LEU A 28 -4.30 3.45 18.17
C LEU A 28 -2.88 3.88 18.55
N ASP A 29 -2.34 3.25 19.59
CA ASP A 29 -0.92 3.37 19.91
C ASP A 29 -0.09 2.49 19.00
N LEU A 30 0.31 3.08 17.88
CA LEU A 30 1.01 2.37 16.82
C LEU A 30 2.46 2.08 17.23
N GLN A 31 2.87 0.84 17.01
CA GLN A 31 4.26 0.41 17.05
C GLN A 31 4.95 0.72 15.72
N GLU A 32 6.27 0.92 15.75
CA GLU A 32 7.06 1.16 14.53
C GLU A 32 6.44 2.26 13.65
N LYS A 33 6.19 3.44 14.26
CA LYS A 33 5.58 4.58 13.55
C LYS A 33 6.45 5.00 12.38
N LEU A 34 5.83 5.09 11.21
CA LEU A 34 6.45 5.51 9.95
C LEU A 34 5.80 6.81 9.50
N GLU A 35 6.61 7.80 9.17
CA GLU A 35 6.16 9.01 8.51
C GLU A 35 6.64 8.97 7.05
N PHE A 36 5.70 8.92 6.11
CA PHE A 36 6.02 8.84 4.68
C PHE A 36 6.17 10.24 4.06
N LEU A 37 5.29 11.15 4.48
CA LEU A 37 5.25 12.56 4.08
C LEU A 37 4.64 13.37 5.24
N PRO A 38 4.83 14.69 5.31
CA PRO A 38 4.19 15.53 6.32
C PRO A 38 2.68 15.30 6.37
N GLY A 39 2.18 14.82 7.52
CA GLY A 39 0.77 14.51 7.74
C GLY A 39 0.29 13.17 7.14
N ILE A 40 1.18 12.37 6.60
CA ILE A 40 0.90 11.02 6.10
C ILE A 40 1.83 10.05 6.79
N GLY A 41 1.27 9.13 7.52
CA GLY A 41 2.04 8.16 8.25
C GLY A 41 1.29 6.86 8.45
N GLY A 42 1.89 5.99 9.22
CA GLY A 42 1.29 4.72 9.58
C GLY A 42 2.09 4.00 10.64
N GLY A 43 1.70 2.80 10.93
CA GLY A 43 2.42 1.95 11.86
C GLY A 43 1.70 0.64 12.08
N TYR A 44 2.37 -0.25 12.78
CA TYR A 44 1.84 -1.55 13.11
C TYR A 44 1.08 -1.51 14.44
N TYR A 45 0.05 -2.35 14.53
CA TYR A 45 -0.71 -2.56 15.75
C TYR A 45 -1.04 -4.05 15.88
N GLN A 46 -0.92 -4.57 17.10
CA GLN A 46 -1.29 -5.96 17.41
C GLN A 46 -2.73 -5.97 17.90
N VAL A 47 -3.64 -6.48 17.07
CA VAL A 47 -5.08 -6.60 17.40
C VAL A 47 -5.34 -7.81 18.30
N ALA A 48 -4.69 -8.92 17.98
CA ALA A 48 -4.74 -10.20 18.72
C ALA A 48 -3.44 -10.96 18.47
N ASP A 49 -3.18 -12.03 19.20
CA ASP A 49 -1.93 -12.80 19.08
C ASP A 49 -1.64 -13.28 17.65
N ASP A 50 -2.71 -13.58 16.90
CA ASP A 50 -2.65 -14.04 15.51
C ASP A 50 -2.91 -12.95 14.47
N LEU A 51 -3.13 -11.70 14.89
CA LEU A 51 -3.55 -10.62 13.99
C LEU A 51 -2.78 -9.33 14.23
N ARG A 52 -1.74 -9.14 13.45
CA ARG A 52 -1.02 -7.86 13.32
C ARG A 52 -1.57 -7.10 12.12
N VAL A 53 -1.76 -5.82 12.28
CA VAL A 53 -2.29 -4.93 11.23
C VAL A 53 -1.33 -3.78 10.98
N PHE A 54 -1.43 -3.18 9.81
CA PHE A 54 -0.77 -1.93 9.46
C PHE A 54 -1.82 -0.86 9.21
N LEU A 55 -1.79 0.21 9.99
CA LEU A 55 -2.63 1.37 9.79
C LEU A 55 -1.88 2.39 8.93
N TYR A 56 -2.46 2.76 7.81
CA TYR A 56 -2.04 3.88 6.99
C TYR A 56 -3.01 5.04 7.21
N CYS A 57 -2.50 6.24 7.48
CA CYS A 57 -3.34 7.39 7.74
C CYS A 57 -2.85 8.68 7.07
N ASP A 58 -3.80 9.40 6.50
CA ASP A 58 -3.68 10.78 6.07
C ASP A 58 -4.27 11.66 7.19
N LEU A 59 -3.44 12.23 8.05
CA LEU A 59 -3.92 13.05 9.17
C LEU A 59 -4.45 14.40 8.71
N GLN A 60 -3.87 14.96 7.66
CA GLN A 60 -4.28 16.24 7.11
C GLN A 60 -4.02 16.34 5.61
N ILE A 61 -5.08 16.42 4.82
CA ILE A 61 -4.96 16.66 3.39
C ILE A 61 -4.90 18.17 3.15
N SER A 62 -3.76 18.65 2.66
CA SER A 62 -3.53 20.06 2.42
C SER A 62 -4.41 20.62 1.29
N TRP A 63 -4.79 21.89 1.40
CA TRP A 63 -5.55 22.60 0.36
C TRP A 63 -4.83 22.63 -0.99
N HIS A 64 -3.51 22.71 -1.00
CA HIS A 64 -2.72 22.66 -2.23
C HIS A 64 -2.90 21.33 -2.99
N ARG A 65 -2.98 20.21 -2.28
CA ARG A 65 -3.25 18.90 -2.91
C ARG A 65 -4.65 18.86 -3.51
N ILE A 66 -5.64 19.42 -2.81
CA ILE A 66 -7.02 19.52 -3.29
C ILE A 66 -7.09 20.38 -4.55
N LEU A 67 -6.53 21.60 -4.52
CA LEU A 67 -6.50 22.52 -5.65
C LEU A 67 -5.77 21.92 -6.85
N ARG A 68 -4.60 21.29 -6.62
CA ARG A 68 -3.84 20.61 -7.68
C ARG A 68 -4.67 19.51 -8.35
N SER A 69 -5.47 18.76 -7.58
CA SER A 69 -6.34 17.74 -8.15
C SER A 69 -7.37 18.34 -9.11
N PHE A 70 -7.98 19.47 -8.76
CA PHE A 70 -8.90 20.17 -9.63
C PHE A 70 -8.23 20.70 -10.91
N VAL A 71 -7.02 21.29 -10.80
CA VAL A 71 -6.24 21.72 -11.96
C VAL A 71 -5.93 20.56 -12.91
N MET A 72 -5.73 19.37 -12.36
CA MET A 72 -5.46 18.13 -13.12
C MET A 72 -6.76 17.42 -13.58
N PHE A 73 -7.92 18.05 -13.43
CA PHE A 73 -9.24 17.48 -13.75
C PHE A 73 -9.50 16.14 -13.04
N GLN A 74 -8.93 15.97 -11.84
CA GLN A 74 -9.10 14.78 -11.01
C GLN A 74 -9.90 15.12 -9.76
N TRP A 75 -10.82 14.23 -9.38
CA TRP A 75 -11.53 14.42 -8.11
C TRP A 75 -10.55 14.22 -6.96
N PRO A 76 -10.50 15.17 -5.98
CA PRO A 76 -9.61 15.05 -4.83
C PRO A 76 -9.90 13.78 -4.03
N CYS A 77 -8.87 13.00 -3.74
CA CYS A 77 -8.96 11.82 -2.87
C CYS A 77 -7.77 11.76 -1.92
N SER A 78 -7.93 11.05 -0.79
CA SER A 78 -6.85 10.78 0.15
C SER A 78 -5.83 9.82 -0.47
N LEU A 79 -4.63 9.76 0.09
CA LEU A 79 -3.64 8.78 -0.35
C LEU A 79 -4.06 7.37 0.08
N SER A 80 -4.67 7.23 1.27
CA SER A 80 -5.28 5.99 1.74
C SER A 80 -6.38 5.47 0.80
N GLU A 81 -7.22 6.35 0.24
CA GLU A 81 -8.21 5.98 -0.78
C GLU A 81 -7.55 5.54 -2.10
N ARG A 82 -6.46 6.19 -2.52
CA ARG A 82 -5.69 5.75 -3.70
C ARG A 82 -5.03 4.41 -3.48
N GLU A 83 -4.46 4.20 -2.30
CA GLU A 83 -3.85 2.92 -1.91
C GLU A 83 -4.90 1.81 -1.93
N GLN A 84 -6.07 2.03 -1.32
CA GLN A 84 -7.17 1.07 -1.32
C GLN A 84 -7.59 0.69 -2.75
N ARG A 85 -7.77 1.68 -3.63
CA ARG A 85 -8.12 1.43 -5.04
C ARG A 85 -7.03 0.69 -5.81
N GLY A 86 -5.76 1.02 -5.55
CA GLY A 86 -4.61 0.32 -6.13
C GLY A 86 -4.57 -1.15 -5.70
N ILE A 87 -4.78 -1.41 -4.41
CA ILE A 87 -4.86 -2.75 -3.85
C ILE A 87 -5.98 -3.54 -4.52
N GLU A 88 -7.18 -2.99 -4.57
CA GLU A 88 -8.34 -3.66 -5.16
C GLU A 88 -8.12 -3.99 -6.64
N MET A 89 -7.58 -3.03 -7.40
CA MET A 89 -7.30 -3.19 -8.82
C MET A 89 -6.26 -4.30 -9.08
N LEU A 90 -5.19 -4.36 -8.30
CA LEU A 90 -4.15 -5.38 -8.45
C LEU A 90 -4.59 -6.74 -7.91
N HIS A 91 -5.36 -6.77 -6.83
CA HIS A 91 -5.95 -8.01 -6.31
C HIS A 91 -6.88 -8.67 -7.33
N GLN A 92 -7.73 -7.87 -8.00
CA GLN A 92 -8.59 -8.35 -9.10
C GLN A 92 -7.80 -8.87 -10.30
N ALA A 93 -6.58 -8.38 -10.50
CA ALA A 93 -5.67 -8.85 -11.54
C ALA A 93 -4.83 -10.07 -11.11
N GLY A 94 -5.01 -10.59 -9.89
CA GLY A 94 -4.36 -11.80 -9.38
C GLY A 94 -3.00 -11.58 -8.73
N PHE A 95 -2.59 -10.33 -8.48
CA PHE A 95 -1.33 -10.06 -7.77
C PHE A 95 -1.48 -10.32 -6.26
N GLN A 96 -0.40 -10.79 -5.66
CA GLN A 96 -0.31 -10.88 -4.20
C GLN A 96 -0.09 -9.49 -3.62
N ILE A 97 -0.98 -9.10 -2.71
CA ILE A 97 -0.98 -7.76 -2.13
C ILE A 97 -1.56 -7.80 -0.72
N ALA A 98 -1.23 -6.78 0.09
CA ALA A 98 -1.77 -6.66 1.44
C ALA A 98 -3.31 -6.62 1.43
N GLU A 99 -3.93 -7.37 2.33
CA GLU A 99 -5.40 -7.49 2.40
C GLU A 99 -5.99 -6.27 3.13
N VAL A 100 -6.97 -5.61 2.49
CA VAL A 100 -7.70 -4.50 3.09
C VAL A 100 -8.69 -5.04 4.13
N MET A 101 -8.62 -4.52 5.36
CA MET A 101 -9.52 -4.87 6.44
C MET A 101 -10.59 -3.81 6.68
N ALA A 102 -10.18 -2.53 6.62
CA ALA A 102 -11.09 -1.39 6.70
C ALA A 102 -10.49 -0.18 5.98
N TRP A 103 -11.32 0.68 5.46
CA TRP A 103 -10.89 1.97 4.93
C TRP A 103 -11.96 3.04 5.19
N GLY A 104 -11.54 4.29 5.27
CA GLY A 104 -12.49 5.37 5.49
C GLY A 104 -11.90 6.74 5.29
N ASN A 105 -12.81 7.69 5.08
CA ASN A 105 -12.46 9.08 4.86
C ASN A 105 -13.32 10.00 5.73
N ARG A 106 -12.70 11.03 6.29
CA ARG A 106 -13.41 12.20 6.80
C ARG A 106 -13.55 13.22 5.68
N LYS A 107 -14.79 13.54 5.30
CA LYS A 107 -15.09 14.55 4.29
C LYS A 107 -15.71 15.79 4.93
N VAL A 108 -15.27 16.98 4.48
CA VAL A 108 -15.87 18.27 4.80
C VAL A 108 -16.27 18.92 3.47
N LEU A 109 -17.53 19.29 3.31
CA LEU A 109 -18.06 19.79 2.02
C LEU A 109 -17.75 18.86 0.84
N ARG A 110 -17.86 17.54 1.03
CA ARG A 110 -17.52 16.48 0.07
C ARG A 110 -16.02 16.38 -0.28
N LEU A 111 -15.16 17.21 0.29
CA LEU A 111 -13.71 17.15 0.07
C LEU A 111 -13.05 16.30 1.14
N PRO A 112 -12.12 15.41 0.79
CA PRO A 112 -11.42 14.57 1.76
C PRO A 112 -10.50 15.43 2.63
N ARG A 113 -10.54 15.21 3.94
CA ARG A 113 -9.71 15.91 4.93
C ARG A 113 -8.78 15.00 5.68
N GLN A 114 -9.23 13.81 5.95
CA GLN A 114 -8.46 12.75 6.57
C GLN A 114 -8.82 11.44 5.89
N GLY A 115 -7.90 10.50 5.87
CA GLY A 115 -8.14 9.16 5.37
C GLY A 115 -7.45 8.13 6.22
N VAL A 116 -8.04 6.96 6.35
CA VAL A 116 -7.47 5.80 7.03
C VAL A 116 -7.62 4.57 6.17
N LEU A 117 -6.63 3.69 6.25
CA LEU A 117 -6.64 2.39 5.61
C LEU A 117 -5.98 1.39 6.55
N LEU A 118 -6.73 0.38 6.95
CA LEU A 118 -6.27 -0.71 7.80
C LEU A 118 -6.01 -1.94 6.93
N LEU A 119 -4.77 -2.39 6.94
CA LEU A 119 -4.31 -3.54 6.18
C LEU A 119 -3.93 -4.68 7.13
N ARG A 120 -4.15 -5.92 6.71
CA ARG A 120 -3.50 -7.05 7.37
C ARG A 120 -1.99 -6.95 7.12
N ALA A 121 -1.20 -6.97 8.20
CA ALA A 121 0.25 -6.93 8.07
C ALA A 121 0.76 -8.16 7.30
N LEU A 122 1.65 -7.93 6.34
CA LEU A 122 2.30 -9.01 5.60
C LEU A 122 3.36 -9.68 6.50
N ALA A 123 3.43 -10.99 6.42
CA ALA A 123 4.49 -11.77 7.05
C ALA A 123 5.68 -11.82 6.07
N GLY A 124 6.74 -11.08 6.35
CA GLY A 124 7.92 -11.05 5.48
C GLY A 124 8.76 -9.79 5.66
N LEU A 125 9.63 -9.55 4.71
CA LEU A 125 10.55 -8.40 4.73
C LEU A 125 10.51 -7.66 3.40
N PRO A 126 10.67 -6.32 3.39
CA PRO A 126 10.95 -5.57 2.17
C PRO A 126 12.18 -6.14 1.46
N LEU A 127 12.14 -6.23 0.13
CA LEU A 127 13.18 -6.85 -0.69
C LEU A 127 14.61 -6.37 -0.34
N PRO A 128 14.92 -5.08 -0.18
CA PRO A 128 16.28 -4.67 0.15
C PRO A 128 16.71 -5.12 1.55
N ARG A 129 15.77 -5.21 2.50
CA ARG A 129 16.05 -5.71 3.84
C ARG A 129 16.28 -7.22 3.82
N PHE A 130 15.48 -7.96 3.06
CA PHE A 130 15.66 -9.40 2.87
C PHE A 130 17.03 -9.70 2.26
N LEU A 131 17.41 -9.01 1.18
CA LEU A 131 18.69 -9.23 0.50
C LEU A 131 19.90 -8.92 1.37
N ARG A 132 19.78 -8.01 2.34
CA ARG A 132 20.86 -7.73 3.31
C ARG A 132 21.00 -8.81 4.38
N GLN A 133 19.93 -9.53 4.71
CA GLN A 133 19.91 -10.55 5.75
C GLN A 133 20.18 -11.95 5.20
N GLU A 134 19.84 -12.20 3.93
CA GLU A 134 20.01 -13.49 3.28
C GLU A 134 21.48 -13.71 2.87
N LEU A 135 22.06 -14.80 3.33
CA LEU A 135 23.47 -15.14 3.08
C LEU A 135 23.65 -16.06 1.86
N ASP A 136 22.63 -16.83 1.49
CA ASP A 136 22.69 -17.71 0.32
C ASP A 136 22.47 -16.91 -0.97
N GLU A 137 23.54 -16.83 -1.76
CA GLU A 137 23.53 -16.12 -3.03
C GLU A 137 22.52 -16.69 -4.05
N LYS A 138 22.23 -17.98 -4.01
CA LYS A 138 21.22 -18.60 -4.88
C LYS A 138 19.82 -18.13 -4.49
N VAL A 139 19.55 -18.05 -3.19
CA VAL A 139 18.27 -17.55 -2.67
C VAL A 139 18.11 -16.07 -3.04
N ARG A 140 19.15 -15.25 -2.84
CA ARG A 140 19.14 -13.83 -3.23
C ARG A 140 18.81 -13.64 -4.70
N ARG A 141 19.51 -14.35 -5.59
CA ARG A 141 19.27 -14.26 -7.05
C ARG A 141 17.86 -14.69 -7.41
N ARG A 142 17.37 -15.79 -6.84
CA ARG A 142 16.01 -16.26 -7.08
C ARG A 142 14.97 -15.25 -6.63
N THR A 143 15.20 -14.59 -5.52
CA THR A 143 14.28 -13.57 -4.97
C THR A 143 14.26 -12.32 -5.86
N ILE A 144 15.42 -11.88 -6.37
CA ILE A 144 15.50 -10.77 -7.33
C ILE A 144 14.71 -11.13 -8.60
N LEU A 145 14.93 -12.32 -9.15
CA LEU A 145 14.18 -12.78 -10.33
C LEU A 145 12.66 -12.81 -10.10
N ALA A 146 12.21 -13.27 -8.94
CA ALA A 146 10.79 -13.26 -8.59
C ALA A 146 10.19 -11.84 -8.53
N ALA A 147 10.97 -10.87 -8.05
CA ALA A 147 10.55 -9.45 -8.05
C ALA A 147 10.51 -8.88 -9.48
N GLU A 148 11.49 -9.21 -10.33
CA GLU A 148 11.51 -8.85 -11.75
C GLU A 148 10.32 -9.43 -12.50
N GLU A 149 10.04 -10.73 -12.33
CA GLU A 149 8.89 -11.40 -12.92
C GLU A 149 7.58 -10.74 -12.49
N THR A 150 7.49 -10.33 -11.21
CA THR A 150 6.32 -9.60 -10.70
C THR A 150 6.19 -8.23 -11.39
N LEU A 151 7.29 -7.49 -11.55
CA LEU A 151 7.29 -6.20 -12.25
C LEU A 151 6.94 -6.37 -13.73
N GLN A 152 7.48 -7.38 -14.40
CA GLN A 152 7.16 -7.70 -15.77
C GLN A 152 5.67 -8.06 -15.93
N ALA A 153 5.13 -8.89 -15.04
CA ALA A 153 3.71 -9.25 -15.04
C ALA A 153 2.80 -8.02 -14.86
N LEU A 154 3.19 -7.03 -14.03
CA LEU A 154 2.48 -5.75 -13.92
C LEU A 154 2.45 -5.02 -15.26
N GLN A 155 3.59 -4.91 -15.94
CA GLN A 155 3.70 -4.23 -17.23
C GLN A 155 2.87 -4.93 -18.32
N GLU A 156 2.96 -6.26 -18.40
CA GLU A 156 2.19 -7.09 -19.33
C GLU A 156 0.68 -7.03 -19.06
N GLY A 157 0.30 -6.93 -17.76
CA GLY A 157 -1.07 -6.70 -17.33
C GLY A 157 -1.60 -5.29 -17.63
N GLY A 158 -0.77 -4.40 -18.20
CA GLY A 158 -1.12 -3.03 -18.52
C GLY A 158 -1.18 -2.12 -17.30
N PHE A 159 -0.31 -2.35 -16.31
CA PHE A 159 -0.16 -1.51 -15.14
C PHE A 159 1.16 -0.74 -15.19
N PHE A 160 1.07 0.55 -14.94
CA PHE A 160 2.22 1.42 -14.75
C PHE A 160 2.34 1.82 -13.29
N TRP A 161 3.52 1.65 -12.72
CA TRP A 161 3.84 2.00 -11.34
C TRP A 161 4.98 3.01 -11.28
N PRO A 162 4.71 4.33 -11.29
CA PRO A 162 5.74 5.36 -11.30
C PRO A 162 6.73 5.27 -10.13
N ASP A 163 6.24 4.95 -8.93
CA ASP A 163 7.03 4.86 -7.70
C ASP A 163 7.35 3.40 -7.36
N CYS A 164 7.76 2.62 -8.38
CA CYS A 164 8.13 1.21 -8.24
C CYS A 164 9.47 1.07 -7.53
N LEU A 165 9.48 1.20 -6.21
CA LEU A 165 10.66 1.05 -5.37
C LEU A 165 10.81 -0.42 -4.93
N PRO A 166 12.06 -0.94 -4.82
CA PRO A 166 12.29 -2.29 -4.29
C PRO A 166 11.70 -2.52 -2.88
N GLU A 167 11.64 -1.47 -2.05
CA GLU A 167 11.01 -1.52 -0.73
C GLU A 167 9.53 -1.88 -0.76
N ASN A 168 8.88 -1.69 -1.90
CA ASN A 168 7.46 -1.98 -2.10
C ASN A 168 7.20 -3.45 -2.46
N PHE A 169 8.25 -4.25 -2.64
CA PHE A 169 8.21 -5.69 -2.86
C PHE A 169 8.51 -6.41 -1.56
N PHE A 170 7.51 -7.08 -1.00
CA PHE A 170 7.65 -7.85 0.24
C PHE A 170 7.92 -9.32 -0.08
N VAL A 171 9.05 -9.81 0.39
CA VAL A 171 9.45 -11.22 0.29
C VAL A 171 8.76 -11.97 1.42
N GLN A 172 7.85 -12.87 1.10
CA GLN A 172 7.15 -13.69 2.07
C GLN A 172 7.98 -14.94 2.46
N ALA A 173 7.54 -15.64 3.50
CA ALA A 173 8.26 -16.82 4.02
C ALA A 173 8.39 -17.97 3.00
N ASP A 174 7.47 -18.07 2.04
CA ASP A 174 7.49 -19.04 0.96
C ASP A 174 8.32 -18.58 -0.26
N GLY A 175 8.92 -17.39 -0.19
CA GLY A 175 9.69 -16.77 -1.26
C GLY A 175 8.85 -16.04 -2.31
N SER A 176 7.53 -16.00 -2.17
CA SER A 176 6.66 -15.22 -3.04
C SER A 176 6.78 -13.72 -2.77
N ILE A 177 6.41 -12.92 -3.78
CA ILE A 177 6.46 -11.46 -3.69
C ILE A 177 5.04 -10.91 -3.50
N ALA A 178 4.83 -10.15 -2.42
CA ALA A 178 3.63 -9.36 -2.23
C ALA A 178 3.93 -7.86 -2.38
N LEU A 179 2.97 -7.10 -2.89
CA LEU A 179 3.13 -5.67 -3.18
C LEU A 179 2.52 -4.81 -2.08
N ILE A 180 3.15 -3.67 -1.81
CA ILE A 180 2.66 -2.62 -0.89
C ILE A 180 2.89 -1.24 -1.50
N HIS A 181 2.26 -0.20 -0.93
CA HIS A 181 2.40 1.21 -1.37
C HIS A 181 2.07 1.43 -2.85
N VAL A 182 0.95 0.84 -3.28
CA VAL A 182 0.51 0.82 -4.68
C VAL A 182 -0.38 2.01 -5.09
N HIS A 183 -0.44 3.07 -4.27
CA HIS A 183 -1.28 4.26 -4.48
C HIS A 183 -1.05 5.01 -5.80
N SER A 184 0.10 4.81 -6.42
CA SER A 184 0.46 5.44 -7.71
C SER A 184 0.26 4.51 -8.90
N VAL A 185 -0.05 3.24 -8.68
CA VAL A 185 -0.32 2.28 -9.76
C VAL A 185 -1.55 2.71 -10.54
N ARG A 186 -1.46 2.63 -11.84
CA ARG A 186 -2.58 2.97 -12.75
C ARG A 186 -2.60 2.06 -13.98
N ARG A 187 -3.77 1.85 -14.54
CA ARG A 187 -3.90 1.17 -15.82
C ARG A 187 -3.36 2.05 -16.94
N GLN A 188 -2.25 1.62 -17.51
CA GLN A 188 -1.59 2.28 -18.64
C GLN A 188 -0.67 1.28 -19.32
N ARG A 189 -0.90 1.04 -20.62
CA ARG A 189 0.06 0.27 -21.42
C ARG A 189 1.35 1.08 -21.58
N LEU A 190 2.45 0.44 -21.28
CA LEU A 190 3.78 1.01 -21.46
C LEU A 190 4.28 0.73 -22.89
N ASN A 191 5.02 1.67 -23.45
CA ASN A 191 5.89 1.38 -24.57
C ASN A 191 7.21 0.75 -24.07
N ALA A 192 7.99 0.18 -24.97
CA ALA A 192 9.23 -0.52 -24.61
C ALA A 192 10.22 0.37 -23.80
N LEU A 193 10.33 1.66 -24.17
CA LEU A 193 11.20 2.60 -23.49
C LEU A 193 10.74 2.85 -22.05
N GLN A 194 9.45 3.05 -21.82
CA GLN A 194 8.88 3.26 -20.49
C GLN A 194 9.04 2.01 -19.61
N ALA A 195 8.84 0.82 -20.18
CA ALA A 195 9.03 -0.43 -19.49
C ALA A 195 10.50 -0.59 -19.05
N GLN A 196 11.44 -0.33 -19.95
CA GLN A 196 12.87 -0.36 -19.64
C GLN A 196 13.24 0.66 -18.56
N GLN A 197 12.78 1.91 -18.66
CA GLN A 197 13.04 2.95 -17.66
C GLN A 197 12.53 2.56 -16.26
N GLN A 198 11.42 1.85 -16.19
CA GLN A 198 10.89 1.37 -14.92
C GLN A 198 11.78 0.28 -14.30
N PHE A 199 12.34 -0.64 -15.09
CA PHE A 199 13.34 -1.60 -14.63
C PHE A 199 14.64 -0.90 -14.19
N GLU A 200 15.16 0.04 -14.98
CA GLU A 200 16.35 0.83 -14.62
C GLU A 200 16.14 1.57 -13.30
N PHE A 201 14.96 2.17 -13.10
CA PHE A 201 14.61 2.82 -11.83
C PHE A 201 14.60 1.83 -10.67
N PHE A 202 13.96 0.68 -10.84
CA PHE A 202 13.91 -0.39 -9.83
C PHE A 202 15.33 -0.83 -9.44
N TYR A 203 16.19 -1.16 -10.41
CA TYR A 203 17.57 -1.58 -10.15
C TYR A 203 18.45 -0.50 -9.55
N SER A 204 18.23 0.76 -9.89
CA SER A 204 19.01 1.87 -9.33
C SER A 204 18.76 2.05 -7.83
N ARG A 205 17.74 1.41 -7.29
CA ARG A 205 17.33 1.49 -5.88
C ARG A 205 17.46 0.16 -5.12
N LEU A 206 17.81 -0.92 -5.81
CA LEU A 206 18.03 -2.24 -5.21
C LEU A 206 19.39 -2.31 -4.49
#